data_a8d2a133b3ce06d51d91beb00df4bc44
#
_entry.id   a8d2a133b3ce06d51d91beb00df4bc44
#
_cell.length_a   1.000
_cell.length_b   1.000
_cell.length_c   1.000
_cell.angle_alpha   90.00
_cell.angle_beta   90.00
_cell.angle_gamma   90.00
#
_symmetry.space_group_name_H-M   'P 1'
#
loop_
_entity.id
_entity.type
_entity.pdbx_description
1 polymer ?
#
loop_
_entity_poly.entity_id
_entity_poly.type
_entity_poly.pdbx_seq_one_letter_code
_entity_poly.pdbx_strand_id
1 'polypeptide(L)'
;PGVPIGAWRSVFIGNAFYIESAIDEVAHFAKQEPLEYRKKLIGDNPRILKILDLLAKQSNWSKPLPPGHGKGIALFHELDAVTAQVATVSVSPKGKLKILKIDCVLDLGNYVNPSIVKSQIEGGIVMGISSALKENIIFEKGKVSQSNFDDYKIAKMKDIPEIEINLIESDADAKGVDMGVFPVAPSITNAIFAATGKRIRHLPIGKQKLV
;
A
#
# COMPACT_ATOMS: atom_id res chain seq x y z
N PRO A 1 0.12 -32.19 -0.17
CA PRO A 1 0.75 -31.50 -1.28
C PRO A 1 2.22 -31.29 -0.94
N GLY A 2 3.13 -31.64 -1.86
CA GLY A 2 4.58 -31.60 -1.64
C GLY A 2 5.22 -30.22 -1.80
N VAL A 3 4.41 -29.14 -1.79
CA VAL A 3 4.91 -27.76 -1.90
C VAL A 3 5.02 -27.15 -0.50
N PRO A 4 6.20 -26.73 -0.05
CA PRO A 4 6.37 -26.02 1.20
C PRO A 4 5.55 -24.71 1.18
N ILE A 5 4.81 -24.44 2.25
CA ILE A 5 4.03 -23.23 2.43
C ILE A 5 4.65 -22.45 3.57
N GLY A 6 4.90 -21.16 3.38
CA GLY A 6 5.42 -20.26 4.38
C GLY A 6 4.92 -18.83 4.19
N ALA A 7 5.15 -18.00 5.21
CA ALA A 7 4.84 -16.59 5.11
C ALA A 7 5.80 -15.88 4.13
N TRP A 8 5.25 -15.16 3.18
CA TRP A 8 6.03 -14.27 2.34
C TRP A 8 6.24 -12.96 3.12
N ARG A 9 7.46 -12.72 3.59
CA ARG A 9 7.92 -11.59 4.41
C ARG A 9 7.09 -11.36 5.68
N SER A 10 5.76 -11.21 5.59
CA SER A 10 4.83 -11.15 6.71
C SER A 10 3.50 -11.79 6.33
N VAL A 11 2.85 -12.43 7.30
CA VAL A 11 1.54 -13.05 7.15
C VAL A 11 0.40 -12.05 6.92
N PHE A 12 0.62 -10.77 7.24
CA PHE A 12 -0.43 -9.75 7.25
C PHE A 12 -0.59 -8.97 5.94
N ILE A 13 0.29 -9.15 4.95
CA ILE A 13 0.23 -8.41 3.68
C ILE A 13 -1.09 -8.64 2.96
N GLY A 14 -1.55 -9.90 2.89
CA GLY A 14 -2.85 -10.23 2.33
C GLY A 14 -4.01 -9.63 3.11
N ASN A 15 -3.93 -9.67 4.45
CA ASN A 15 -4.96 -9.12 5.32
C ASN A 15 -5.10 -7.60 5.14
N ALA A 16 -3.98 -6.88 5.07
CA ALA A 16 -3.99 -5.44 4.80
C ALA A 16 -4.70 -5.11 3.47
N PHE A 17 -4.42 -5.89 2.42
CA PHE A 17 -5.08 -5.72 1.12
C PHE A 17 -6.59 -5.93 1.20
N TYR A 18 -7.04 -7.01 1.85
CA TYR A 18 -8.47 -7.31 1.96
C TYR A 18 -9.21 -6.28 2.81
N ILE A 19 -8.69 -5.96 3.99
CA ILE A 19 -9.34 -5.07 4.95
C ILE A 19 -9.43 -3.64 4.39
N GLU A 20 -8.32 -3.09 3.92
CA GLU A 20 -8.26 -1.71 3.46
C GLU A 20 -8.99 -1.48 2.13
N SER A 21 -9.04 -2.49 1.27
CA SER A 21 -9.88 -2.45 0.06
C SER A 21 -11.36 -2.50 0.43
N ALA A 22 -11.75 -3.34 1.40
CA ALA A 22 -13.13 -3.43 1.86
C ALA A 22 -13.58 -2.13 2.54
N ILE A 23 -12.75 -1.53 3.41
CA ILE A 23 -13.05 -0.23 4.05
C ILE A 23 -13.28 0.86 2.99
N ASP A 24 -12.46 0.91 1.95
CA ASP A 24 -12.61 1.88 0.86
C ASP A 24 -13.89 1.64 0.04
N GLU A 25 -14.25 0.38 -0.20
CA GLU A 25 -15.53 0.03 -0.85
C GLU A 25 -16.74 0.45 0.00
N VAL A 26 -16.71 0.18 1.31
CA VAL A 26 -17.79 0.55 2.21
C VAL A 26 -17.92 2.07 2.33
N ALA A 27 -16.80 2.80 2.40
CA ALA A 27 -16.81 4.27 2.36
C ALA A 27 -17.51 4.80 1.11
N HIS A 28 -17.18 4.21 -0.06
CA HIS A 28 -17.83 4.56 -1.32
C HIS A 28 -19.33 4.26 -1.32
N PHE A 29 -19.77 3.08 -0.87
CA PHE A 29 -21.19 2.74 -0.75
C PHE A 29 -21.93 3.65 0.21
N ALA A 30 -21.28 4.04 1.31
CA ALA A 30 -21.82 4.98 2.28
C ALA A 30 -21.79 6.44 1.78
N LYS A 31 -21.28 6.71 0.58
CA LYS A 31 -21.07 8.06 0.01
C LYS A 31 -20.26 8.96 0.95
N GLN A 32 -19.28 8.39 1.61
CA GLN A 32 -18.37 9.11 2.49
C GLN A 32 -16.97 9.18 1.86
N GLU A 33 -16.29 10.26 2.18
CA GLU A 33 -14.90 10.46 1.75
C GLU A 33 -14.01 9.43 2.45
N PRO A 34 -13.09 8.72 1.74
CA PRO A 34 -12.35 7.58 2.27
C PRO A 34 -11.49 7.88 3.51
N LEU A 35 -10.88 9.05 3.61
CA LEU A 35 -10.09 9.47 4.76
C LEU A 35 -11.00 9.74 5.97
N GLU A 36 -12.07 10.52 5.78
CA GLU A 36 -13.01 10.87 6.85
C GLU A 36 -13.77 9.62 7.35
N TYR A 37 -14.06 8.67 6.46
CA TYR A 37 -14.63 7.39 6.85
C TYR A 37 -13.70 6.61 7.77
N ARG A 38 -12.39 6.56 7.45
CA ARG A 38 -11.37 5.91 8.31
C ARG A 38 -11.25 6.60 9.66
N LYS A 39 -11.24 7.93 9.71
CA LYS A 39 -11.21 8.68 10.97
C LYS A 39 -12.40 8.32 11.87
N LYS A 40 -13.59 8.19 11.29
CA LYS A 40 -14.79 7.76 12.04
C LYS A 40 -14.66 6.34 12.59
N LEU A 41 -14.11 5.40 11.81
CA LEU A 41 -13.88 4.03 12.27
C LEU A 41 -12.85 3.94 13.38
N ILE A 42 -11.82 4.78 13.33
CA ILE A 42 -10.76 4.85 14.34
C ILE A 42 -11.29 5.40 15.67
N GLY A 43 -12.32 6.29 15.63
CA GLY A 43 -12.86 6.92 16.82
C GLY A 43 -11.84 7.81 17.53
N ASP A 44 -11.80 7.74 18.87
CA ASP A 44 -10.99 8.64 19.72
C ASP A 44 -9.55 8.12 19.94
N ASN A 45 -8.90 7.66 18.89
CA ASN A 45 -7.47 7.30 18.96
C ASN A 45 -6.58 8.43 18.43
N PRO A 46 -6.06 9.33 19.30
CA PRO A 46 -5.36 10.53 18.89
C PRO A 46 -4.05 10.22 18.13
N ARG A 47 -3.40 9.08 18.43
CA ARG A 47 -2.17 8.65 17.77
C ARG A 47 -2.41 8.33 16.30
N ILE A 48 -3.43 7.54 16.01
CA ILE A 48 -3.76 7.17 14.64
C ILE A 48 -4.35 8.36 13.87
N LEU A 49 -5.20 9.16 14.51
CA LEU A 49 -5.76 10.38 13.89
C LEU A 49 -4.65 11.36 13.48
N LYS A 50 -3.63 11.56 14.33
CA LYS A 50 -2.45 12.39 13.98
C LYS A 50 -1.72 11.88 12.73
N ILE A 51 -1.58 10.56 12.58
CA ILE A 51 -0.95 9.95 11.39
C ILE A 51 -1.77 10.27 10.14
N LEU A 52 -3.09 10.08 10.19
CA LEU A 52 -3.99 10.36 9.07
C LEU A 52 -4.00 11.84 8.68
N ASP A 53 -3.98 12.75 9.65
CA ASP A 53 -3.94 14.19 9.40
C ASP A 53 -2.60 14.62 8.75
N LEU A 54 -1.48 14.11 9.25
CA LEU A 54 -0.17 14.38 8.66
C LEU A 54 -0.07 13.81 7.24
N LEU A 55 -0.58 12.60 7.02
CA LEU A 55 -0.60 11.97 5.70
C LEU A 55 -1.46 12.76 4.70
N ALA A 56 -2.64 13.23 5.14
CA ALA A 56 -3.51 14.07 4.33
C ALA A 56 -2.82 15.38 3.91
N LYS A 57 -2.10 16.02 4.84
CA LYS A 57 -1.33 17.23 4.57
C LYS A 57 -0.17 16.95 3.61
N GLN A 58 0.65 15.93 3.87
CA GLN A 58 1.81 15.56 3.05
C GLN A 58 1.41 15.21 1.62
N SER A 59 0.39 14.38 1.45
CA SER A 59 -0.10 13.94 0.14
C SER A 59 -0.93 15.00 -0.60
N ASN A 60 -1.20 16.17 0.03
CA ASN A 60 -2.18 17.13 -0.47
C ASN A 60 -3.51 16.43 -0.84
N TRP A 61 -4.05 15.63 0.09
CA TRP A 61 -5.16 14.70 -0.15
C TRP A 61 -6.35 15.35 -0.85
N SER A 62 -6.79 16.51 -0.38
CA SER A 62 -7.95 17.25 -0.90
C SER A 62 -7.73 17.96 -2.24
N LYS A 63 -6.47 18.01 -2.74
CA LYS A 63 -6.18 18.69 -4.01
C LYS A 63 -6.76 17.90 -5.18
N PRO A 64 -7.60 18.53 -6.03
CA PRO A 64 -8.11 17.91 -7.24
C PRO A 64 -7.00 17.43 -8.17
N LEU A 65 -7.24 16.30 -8.81
CA LEU A 65 -6.31 15.70 -9.77
C LEU A 65 -6.87 15.78 -11.21
N PRO A 66 -5.99 15.75 -12.21
CA PRO A 66 -6.41 15.66 -13.60
C PRO A 66 -7.20 14.37 -13.89
N PRO A 67 -8.01 14.31 -14.95
CA PRO A 67 -8.68 13.08 -15.38
C PRO A 67 -7.70 11.92 -15.54
N GLY A 68 -8.14 10.73 -15.16
CA GLY A 68 -7.32 9.51 -15.17
C GLY A 68 -6.28 9.43 -14.05
N HIS A 69 -6.25 10.40 -13.13
CA HIS A 69 -5.42 10.34 -11.93
C HIS A 69 -6.29 10.04 -10.70
N GLY A 70 -5.72 9.38 -9.72
CA GLY A 70 -6.40 9.07 -8.46
C GLY A 70 -5.44 8.97 -7.30
N LYS A 71 -5.96 9.23 -6.11
CA LYS A 71 -5.31 8.95 -4.83
C LYS A 71 -6.07 7.85 -4.11
N GLY A 72 -5.34 6.96 -3.47
CA GLY A 72 -5.90 5.91 -2.62
C GLY A 72 -5.16 5.85 -1.32
N ILE A 73 -5.90 5.74 -0.24
CA ILE A 73 -5.38 5.67 1.12
C ILE A 73 -5.51 4.26 1.68
N ALA A 74 -4.54 3.86 2.49
CA ALA A 74 -4.58 2.64 3.30
C ALA A 74 -3.84 2.85 4.61
N LEU A 75 -4.32 2.21 5.67
CA LEU A 75 -3.75 2.25 7.02
C LEU A 75 -3.52 0.82 7.49
N PHE A 76 -2.44 0.60 8.22
CA PHE A 76 -2.17 -0.67 8.88
C PHE A 76 -1.66 -0.45 10.29
N HIS A 77 -2.24 -1.18 11.24
CA HIS A 77 -1.88 -1.13 12.66
C HIS A 77 -1.65 -2.54 13.16
N GLU A 78 -0.47 -2.78 13.71
CA GLU A 78 -0.09 -4.06 14.28
C GLU A 78 0.95 -3.88 15.40
N LEU A 79 0.78 -4.60 16.51
CA LEU A 79 1.72 -4.61 17.63
C LEU A 79 2.14 -3.20 18.08
N ASP A 80 1.18 -2.28 18.13
CA ASP A 80 1.37 -0.85 18.44
C ASP A 80 2.19 -0.04 17.44
N ALA A 81 2.61 -0.62 16.31
CA ALA A 81 3.13 0.13 15.19
C ALA A 81 2.00 0.54 14.25
N VAL A 82 2.03 1.76 13.75
CA VAL A 82 1.00 2.28 12.83
C VAL A 82 1.68 2.84 11.60
N THR A 83 1.19 2.47 10.43
CA THR A 83 1.61 3.06 9.15
C THR A 83 0.40 3.39 8.30
N ALA A 84 0.43 4.53 7.64
CA ALA A 84 -0.56 4.90 6.65
C ALA A 84 0.13 5.40 5.38
N GLN A 85 -0.45 5.08 4.23
CA GLN A 85 0.09 5.45 2.92
C GLN A 85 -0.99 6.01 2.02
N VAL A 86 -0.58 6.99 1.19
CA VAL A 86 -1.36 7.45 0.04
C VAL A 86 -0.55 7.16 -1.21
N ALA A 87 -1.12 6.35 -2.11
CA ALA A 87 -0.61 6.22 -3.45
C ALA A 87 -1.29 7.23 -4.38
N THR A 88 -0.50 7.92 -5.19
CA THR A 88 -0.99 8.74 -6.32
C THR A 88 -0.66 8.02 -7.61
N VAL A 89 -1.67 7.76 -8.43
CA VAL A 89 -1.50 7.03 -9.69
C VAL A 89 -2.04 7.81 -10.88
N SER A 90 -1.59 7.45 -12.08
CA SER A 90 -2.25 7.79 -13.33
C SER A 90 -2.57 6.54 -14.13
N VAL A 91 -3.75 6.50 -14.73
CA VAL A 91 -4.20 5.46 -15.64
C VAL A 91 -4.54 6.11 -16.98
N SER A 92 -3.78 5.75 -18.01
CA SER A 92 -4.02 6.32 -19.35
C SER A 92 -5.33 5.79 -19.96
N PRO A 93 -5.89 6.44 -20.99
CA PRO A 93 -7.07 5.93 -21.71
C PRO A 93 -6.89 4.52 -22.30
N LYS A 94 -5.64 4.07 -22.46
CA LYS A 94 -5.30 2.70 -22.89
C LYS A 94 -5.13 1.73 -21.73
N GLY A 95 -5.47 2.14 -20.50
CA GLY A 95 -5.35 1.30 -19.30
C GLY A 95 -3.92 1.11 -18.77
N LYS A 96 -2.95 1.93 -19.22
CA LYS A 96 -1.58 1.84 -18.70
C LYS A 96 -1.47 2.55 -17.35
N LEU A 97 -1.17 1.79 -16.31
CA LEU A 97 -0.91 2.29 -14.95
C LEU A 97 0.50 2.87 -14.82
N LYS A 98 0.61 3.99 -14.11
CA LYS A 98 1.85 4.53 -13.57
C LYS A 98 1.61 4.97 -12.13
N ILE A 99 2.39 4.46 -11.19
CA ILE A 99 2.45 4.99 -9.83
C ILE A 99 3.33 6.23 -9.89
N LEU A 100 2.82 7.35 -9.42
CA LEU A 100 3.51 8.65 -9.48
C LEU A 100 4.23 8.94 -8.18
N LYS A 101 3.56 8.70 -7.04
CA LYS A 101 4.08 8.98 -5.71
C LYS A 101 3.47 8.02 -4.68
N ILE A 102 4.24 7.68 -3.65
CA ILE A 102 3.75 7.10 -2.41
C ILE A 102 4.18 8.00 -1.26
N ASP A 103 3.21 8.57 -0.59
CA ASP A 103 3.38 9.27 0.68
C ASP A 103 3.16 8.27 1.81
N CYS A 104 4.06 8.24 2.78
CA CYS A 104 4.02 7.32 3.92
C CYS A 104 4.24 8.10 5.22
N VAL A 105 3.35 7.94 6.18
CA VAL A 105 3.49 8.45 7.55
C VAL A 105 3.35 7.28 8.50
N LEU A 106 4.28 7.17 9.45
CA LEU A 106 4.28 6.05 10.37
C LEU A 106 4.83 6.43 11.75
N ASP A 107 4.36 5.68 12.75
CA ASP A 107 4.81 5.68 14.13
C ASP A 107 5.20 4.25 14.50
N LEU A 108 6.49 4.04 14.74
CA LEU A 108 7.10 2.76 15.14
C LEU A 108 7.55 2.76 16.61
N GLY A 109 7.11 3.76 17.38
CA GLY A 109 7.67 4.01 18.69
C GLY A 109 9.06 4.62 18.62
N ASN A 110 9.84 4.39 19.66
CA ASN A 110 11.20 4.92 19.74
C ASN A 110 12.14 4.20 18.74
N TYR A 111 13.08 4.92 18.17
CA TYR A 111 14.05 4.36 17.22
C TYR A 111 15.42 5.04 17.36
N VAL A 112 16.49 4.27 17.13
CA VAL A 112 17.87 4.74 17.32
C VAL A 112 18.37 5.55 16.11
N ASN A 113 18.08 5.10 14.89
CA ASN A 113 18.62 5.70 13.69
C ASN A 113 17.51 5.92 12.63
N PRO A 114 17.04 7.17 12.46
CA PRO A 114 15.95 7.47 11.52
C PRO A 114 16.30 7.18 10.06
N SER A 115 17.57 7.31 9.67
CA SER A 115 17.98 7.03 8.28
C SER A 115 17.89 5.55 7.95
N ILE A 116 18.31 4.68 8.88
CA ILE A 116 18.17 3.22 8.72
C ILE A 116 16.70 2.83 8.69
N VAL A 117 15.88 3.39 9.57
CA VAL A 117 14.43 3.14 9.58
C VAL A 117 13.81 3.52 8.23
N LYS A 118 14.08 4.74 7.74
CA LYS A 118 13.56 5.19 6.43
C LYS A 118 13.97 4.26 5.30
N SER A 119 15.23 3.84 5.25
CA SER A 119 15.73 2.90 4.22
C SER A 119 15.00 1.55 4.27
N GLN A 120 14.70 1.03 5.46
CA GLN A 120 13.94 -0.22 5.62
C GLN A 120 12.49 -0.05 5.17
N ILE A 121 11.84 1.06 5.51
CA ILE A 121 10.47 1.37 5.08
C ILE A 121 10.42 1.53 3.55
N GLU A 122 11.37 2.26 2.96
CA GLU A 122 11.47 2.42 1.51
C GLU A 122 11.64 1.06 0.80
N GLY A 123 12.54 0.22 1.29
CA GLY A 123 12.70 -1.16 0.80
C GLY A 123 11.41 -1.99 0.91
N GLY A 124 10.67 -1.85 2.01
CA GLY A 124 9.36 -2.47 2.20
C GLY A 124 8.33 -1.99 1.18
N ILE A 125 8.28 -0.68 0.91
CA ILE A 125 7.39 -0.08 -0.11
C ILE A 125 7.75 -0.63 -1.49
N VAL A 126 9.04 -0.67 -1.85
CA VAL A 126 9.51 -1.22 -3.13
C VAL A 126 9.09 -2.68 -3.30
N MET A 127 9.23 -3.51 -2.27
CA MET A 127 8.72 -4.90 -2.28
C MET A 127 7.20 -4.95 -2.44
N GLY A 128 6.46 -4.11 -1.72
CA GLY A 128 5.01 -4.02 -1.86
C GLY A 128 4.56 -3.64 -3.27
N ILE A 129 5.26 -2.71 -3.92
CA ILE A 129 5.03 -2.37 -5.34
C ILE A 129 5.30 -3.57 -6.23
N SER A 130 6.39 -4.30 -5.99
CA SER A 130 6.76 -5.48 -6.77
C SER A 130 5.66 -6.55 -6.71
N SER A 131 5.20 -6.88 -5.50
CA SER A 131 4.13 -7.87 -5.30
C SER A 131 2.80 -7.40 -5.86
N ALA A 132 2.42 -6.14 -5.66
CA ALA A 132 1.17 -5.61 -6.17
C ALA A 132 1.10 -5.60 -7.70
N LEU A 133 2.23 -5.37 -8.38
CA LEU A 133 2.25 -5.20 -9.82
C LEU A 133 2.60 -6.46 -10.62
N LYS A 134 3.50 -7.32 -10.11
CA LYS A 134 4.21 -8.28 -10.97
C LYS A 134 4.39 -9.67 -10.41
N GLU A 135 4.64 -9.81 -9.11
CA GLU A 135 5.02 -11.11 -8.55
C GLU A 135 3.86 -12.10 -8.60
N ASN A 136 4.08 -13.21 -9.28
CA ASN A 136 3.08 -14.24 -9.45
C ASN A 136 3.74 -15.62 -9.51
N ILE A 137 3.42 -16.48 -8.56
CA ILE A 137 3.82 -17.88 -8.57
C ILE A 137 2.64 -18.70 -9.06
N ILE A 138 2.85 -19.47 -10.11
CA ILE A 138 1.84 -20.32 -10.74
C ILE A 138 2.12 -21.78 -10.38
N PHE A 139 1.11 -22.47 -9.93
CA PHE A 139 1.17 -23.91 -9.65
C PHE A 139 0.46 -24.67 -10.76
N GLU A 140 1.21 -25.54 -11.43
CA GLU A 140 0.69 -26.42 -12.48
C GLU A 140 1.06 -27.86 -12.17
N LYS A 141 0.05 -28.76 -12.15
CA LYS A 141 0.23 -30.20 -11.89
C LYS A 141 1.08 -30.50 -10.64
N GLY A 142 0.89 -29.70 -9.56
CA GLY A 142 1.59 -29.87 -8.29
C GLY A 142 3.02 -29.34 -8.25
N LYS A 143 3.46 -28.60 -9.26
CA LYS A 143 4.78 -27.97 -9.33
C LYS A 143 4.66 -26.46 -9.54
N VAL A 144 5.67 -25.71 -9.09
CA VAL A 144 5.82 -24.28 -9.40
C VAL A 144 6.26 -24.15 -10.85
N SER A 145 5.58 -23.33 -11.64
CA SER A 145 5.91 -23.08 -13.05
C SER A 145 7.15 -22.20 -13.22
N GLN A 146 7.37 -21.26 -12.30
CA GLN A 146 8.56 -20.40 -12.32
C GLN A 146 9.79 -21.20 -11.89
N SER A 147 10.87 -21.05 -12.64
CA SER A 147 12.11 -21.79 -12.42
C SER A 147 13.30 -20.91 -12.06
N ASN A 148 13.30 -19.62 -12.44
CA ASN A 148 14.42 -18.72 -12.23
C ASN A 148 13.99 -17.25 -12.28
N PHE A 149 14.95 -16.32 -12.12
CA PHE A 149 14.73 -14.87 -12.13
C PHE A 149 14.29 -14.30 -13.48
N ASP A 150 14.43 -15.01 -14.57
CA ASP A 150 13.95 -14.58 -15.89
C ASP A 150 12.43 -14.76 -16.04
N ASP A 151 11.82 -15.70 -15.35
CA ASP A 151 10.37 -15.97 -15.38
C ASP A 151 9.62 -15.48 -14.12
N TYR A 152 10.30 -15.30 -12.97
CA TYR A 152 9.76 -14.62 -11.80
C TYR A 152 10.03 -13.11 -11.86
N LYS A 153 9.02 -12.36 -12.28
CA LYS A 153 9.16 -10.91 -12.54
C LYS A 153 9.02 -10.09 -11.26
N ILE A 154 10.00 -9.23 -11.01
CA ILE A 154 10.01 -8.25 -9.92
C ILE A 154 9.96 -6.81 -10.46
N ALA A 155 9.73 -5.83 -9.59
CA ALA A 155 9.83 -4.43 -9.93
C ALA A 155 11.28 -4.06 -10.31
N LYS A 156 11.41 -3.12 -11.25
CA LYS A 156 12.70 -2.55 -11.68
C LYS A 156 12.74 -1.08 -11.29
N MET A 157 13.90 -0.45 -11.26
CA MET A 157 14.08 0.96 -10.92
C MET A 157 13.09 1.91 -11.63
N LYS A 158 12.77 1.63 -12.90
CA LYS A 158 11.79 2.43 -13.67
C LYS A 158 10.34 2.31 -13.19
N ASP A 159 10.03 1.32 -12.38
CA ASP A 159 8.69 1.06 -11.85
C ASP A 159 8.49 1.74 -10.48
N ILE A 160 9.59 2.22 -9.87
CA ILE A 160 9.57 2.82 -8.54
C ILE A 160 9.20 4.30 -8.68
N PRO A 161 8.16 4.74 -7.95
CA PRO A 161 7.75 6.14 -7.92
C PRO A 161 8.62 6.98 -6.99
N GLU A 162 8.30 8.25 -6.88
CA GLU A 162 8.74 9.08 -5.75
C GLU A 162 8.16 8.50 -4.45
N ILE A 163 9.00 8.36 -3.41
CA ILE A 163 8.59 7.87 -2.08
C ILE A 163 8.96 8.93 -1.05
N GLU A 164 7.98 9.41 -0.31
CA GLU A 164 8.17 10.38 0.76
C GLU A 164 7.75 9.77 2.09
N ILE A 165 8.70 9.69 3.05
CA ILE A 165 8.50 9.02 4.34
C ILE A 165 8.63 10.04 5.48
N ASN A 166 7.61 10.13 6.30
CA ASN A 166 7.57 10.91 7.53
C ASN A 166 7.45 9.99 8.74
N LEU A 167 8.47 9.98 9.58
CA LEU A 167 8.50 9.24 10.86
C LEU A 167 7.97 10.17 11.96
N ILE A 168 7.01 9.67 12.72
CA ILE A 168 6.54 10.36 13.93
C ILE A 168 7.38 9.86 15.10
N GLU A 169 7.96 10.78 15.84
CA GLU A 169 8.59 10.47 17.12
C GLU A 169 7.51 10.26 18.19
N SER A 170 7.63 9.18 18.94
CA SER A 170 6.76 8.86 20.07
C SER A 170 7.55 8.13 21.15
N ASP A 171 7.07 8.22 22.38
CA ASP A 171 7.66 7.54 23.56
C ASP A 171 7.23 6.07 23.68
N ALA A 172 6.53 5.53 22.67
CA ALA A 172 6.14 4.12 22.65
C ALA A 172 7.37 3.22 22.45
N ASP A 173 7.28 1.98 22.88
CA ASP A 173 8.33 0.99 22.68
C ASP A 173 8.67 0.81 21.21
N ALA A 174 9.94 0.58 20.91
CA ALA A 174 10.43 0.31 19.56
C ALA A 174 9.73 -0.90 18.94
N LYS A 175 9.30 -0.78 17.70
CA LYS A 175 8.59 -1.83 16.94
C LYS A 175 9.33 -2.20 15.67
N GLY A 176 8.86 -3.27 15.01
CA GLY A 176 9.44 -3.74 13.77
C GLY A 176 9.34 -2.73 12.62
N VAL A 177 10.33 -2.74 11.73
CA VAL A 177 10.46 -1.78 10.63
C VAL A 177 9.94 -2.31 9.28
N ASP A 178 9.26 -3.44 9.25
CA ASP A 178 8.67 -4.01 8.02
C ASP A 178 7.28 -3.43 7.66
N MET A 179 6.82 -2.47 8.45
CA MET A 179 5.51 -1.81 8.31
C MET A 179 5.29 -1.11 6.95
N GLY A 180 6.35 -0.82 6.22
CA GLY A 180 6.27 -0.13 4.92
C GLY A 180 5.57 -0.93 3.82
N VAL A 181 5.53 -2.26 3.91
CA VAL A 181 5.01 -3.14 2.85
C VAL A 181 3.48 -3.25 2.84
N PHE A 182 2.83 -3.20 4.03
CA PHE A 182 1.43 -3.58 4.18
C PHE A 182 0.43 -2.69 3.44
N PRO A 183 0.48 -1.35 3.53
CA PRO A 183 -0.52 -0.50 2.89
C PRO A 183 -0.31 -0.31 1.39
N VAL A 184 0.78 -0.83 0.80
CA VAL A 184 1.15 -0.53 -0.60
C VAL A 184 0.09 -1.04 -1.59
N ALA A 185 -0.24 -2.33 -1.53
CA ALA A 185 -1.20 -2.91 -2.46
C ALA A 185 -2.58 -2.25 -2.36
N PRO A 186 -3.20 -2.10 -1.16
CA PRO A 186 -4.50 -1.45 -1.04
C PRO A 186 -4.46 0.04 -1.40
N SER A 187 -3.43 0.80 -1.05
CA SER A 187 -3.35 2.20 -1.46
C SER A 187 -3.32 2.36 -2.98
N ILE A 188 -2.56 1.52 -3.69
CA ILE A 188 -2.50 1.53 -5.16
C ILE A 188 -3.85 1.13 -5.76
N THR A 189 -4.49 0.07 -5.28
CA THR A 189 -5.77 -0.42 -5.84
C THR A 189 -6.92 0.54 -5.56
N ASN A 190 -6.95 1.19 -4.40
CA ASN A 190 -7.89 2.27 -4.07
C ASN A 190 -7.65 3.51 -4.96
N ALA A 191 -6.38 3.85 -5.25
CA ALA A 191 -6.05 4.93 -6.18
C ALA A 191 -6.49 4.63 -7.62
N ILE A 192 -6.36 3.38 -8.08
CA ILE A 192 -6.88 2.94 -9.38
C ILE A 192 -8.41 3.11 -9.43
N PHE A 193 -9.10 2.72 -8.37
CA PHE A 193 -10.55 2.92 -8.30
C PHE A 193 -10.92 4.40 -8.35
N ALA A 194 -10.23 5.26 -7.61
CA ALA A 194 -10.45 6.70 -7.65
C ALA A 194 -10.19 7.30 -9.06
N ALA A 195 -9.24 6.75 -9.81
CA ALA A 195 -8.90 7.20 -11.16
C ALA A 195 -9.87 6.70 -12.26
N THR A 196 -10.46 5.50 -12.09
CA THR A 196 -11.12 4.77 -13.18
C THR A 196 -12.52 4.24 -12.85
N GLY A 197 -12.89 4.21 -11.59
CA GLY A 197 -14.10 3.54 -11.09
C GLY A 197 -14.00 2.01 -11.03
N LYS A 198 -12.85 1.42 -11.36
CA LYS A 198 -12.67 -0.04 -11.41
C LYS A 198 -12.00 -0.58 -10.15
N ARG A 199 -12.67 -1.48 -9.44
CA ARG A 199 -12.11 -2.20 -8.28
C ARG A 199 -11.21 -3.34 -8.72
N ILE A 200 -10.02 -3.39 -8.12
CA ILE A 200 -9.06 -4.49 -8.27
C ILE A 200 -9.21 -5.43 -7.07
N ARG A 201 -9.56 -6.69 -7.32
CA ARG A 201 -9.77 -7.72 -6.29
C ARG A 201 -8.79 -8.88 -6.38
N HIS A 202 -7.90 -8.85 -7.36
CA HIS A 202 -6.87 -9.87 -7.56
C HIS A 202 -5.51 -9.21 -7.72
N LEU A 203 -4.49 -9.80 -7.11
CA LEU A 203 -3.09 -9.42 -7.30
C LEU A 203 -2.33 -10.58 -7.97
N PRO A 204 -1.28 -10.28 -8.71
CA PRO A 204 -0.81 -8.94 -9.07
C PRO A 204 -1.75 -8.21 -10.05
N ILE A 205 -1.68 -6.88 -10.04
CA ILE A 205 -2.43 -6.03 -11.00
C ILE A 205 -2.06 -6.41 -12.44
N GLY A 206 -0.76 -6.56 -12.71
CA GLY A 206 -0.25 -7.15 -13.93
C GLY A 206 -0.84 -6.55 -15.20
N LYS A 207 -1.46 -7.40 -16.02
CA LYS A 207 -2.10 -7.05 -17.29
C LYS A 207 -3.62 -6.91 -17.19
N GLN A 208 -4.16 -6.74 -15.99
CA GLN A 208 -5.60 -6.55 -15.83
C GLN A 208 -6.08 -5.30 -16.57
N LYS A 209 -7.30 -5.39 -17.12
CA LYS A 209 -7.91 -4.26 -17.80
C LYS A 209 -8.36 -3.23 -16.76
N LEU A 210 -7.80 -2.01 -16.80
CA LEU A 210 -8.04 -0.95 -15.82
C LEU A 210 -9.04 0.12 -16.27
N VAL A 211 -9.48 0.05 -17.49
CA VAL A 211 -10.48 0.94 -18.12
C VAL A 211 -11.47 0.11 -18.95
#